data_39684c579b8e9ab9950f3e7d888f4ecd
#
_entry.id   39684c579b8e9ab9950f3e7d888f4ecd
#
_cell.length_a   1.000
_cell.length_b   1.000
_cell.length_c   1.000
_cell.angle_alpha   90.00
_cell.angle_beta   90.00
_cell.angle_gamma   90.00
#
_symmetry.space_group_name_H-M   'P 1'
#
loop_
_entity.id
_entity.type
_entity.pdbx_description
1 polymer ?
#
loop_
_entity_poly.entity_id
_entity_poly.type
_entity_poly.pdbx_seq_one_letter_code
_entity_poly.pdbx_strand_id
1 'polypeptide(L)'
;MIKNTLITFFLLILLSANSYSAGTSSSSDSNSSDYSKAVKFVKAAKKYENDGKADKANKRYMKALKLLIKSNKSKPNKADTLNYLGFTTRKLGDFEGGEKYYLQGLAIEPNHIGINEYLGELYVATNRIDLANERLKILESCNCKEYDSLKQIIAGTKKSKY
;
A
#
# COMPACT_ATOMS: atom_id res chain seq x y z
N MET A 1 49.56 58.34 51.95
CA MET A 1 49.01 56.99 52.05
C MET A 1 47.69 57.00 51.36
N ILE A 2 47.65 56.50 50.11
CA ILE A 2 46.50 56.59 49.19
C ILE A 2 45.81 55.23 49.21
N LYS A 3 44.53 55.19 49.63
CA LYS A 3 43.71 53.99 49.60
C LYS A 3 43.04 53.88 48.23
N ASN A 4 43.39 52.86 47.47
CA ASN A 4 42.73 52.50 46.22
C ASN A 4 41.45 51.81 46.54
N THR A 5 40.33 52.37 46.13
CA THR A 5 39.01 51.73 46.14
C THR A 5 38.80 51.20 44.75
N LEU A 6 38.82 49.84 44.59
CA LEU A 6 38.44 49.15 43.39
C LEU A 6 36.95 49.14 43.31
N ILE A 7 36.35 49.80 42.32
CA ILE A 7 34.98 49.75 41.96
C ILE A 7 34.80 48.55 40.94
N THR A 8 34.30 47.48 41.41
CA THR A 8 33.95 46.33 40.56
C THR A 8 32.64 46.62 39.84
N PHE A 9 32.74 46.88 38.54
CA PHE A 9 31.57 47.06 37.68
C PHE A 9 31.01 45.69 37.33
N PHE A 10 29.87 45.30 37.95
CA PHE A 10 29.19 44.05 37.66
C PHE A 10 28.30 44.23 36.44
N LEU A 11 28.81 43.82 35.28
CA LEU A 11 28.03 43.83 34.03
C LEU A 11 27.02 42.71 34.02
N LEU A 12 25.76 43.03 34.30
CA LEU A 12 24.65 42.11 34.15
C LEU A 12 24.38 41.89 32.66
N ILE A 13 24.85 40.79 32.13
CA ILE A 13 24.43 40.32 30.81
C ILE A 13 23.07 39.63 30.94
N LEU A 14 22.01 40.33 30.55
CA LEU A 14 20.67 39.73 30.36
C LEU A 14 20.72 38.85 29.12
N LEU A 15 20.90 37.53 29.30
CA LEU A 15 20.63 36.55 28.25
C LEU A 15 19.11 36.52 28.04
N SER A 16 18.64 37.20 27.02
CA SER A 16 17.28 36.94 26.48
C SER A 16 17.30 35.58 25.81
N ALA A 17 16.81 34.56 26.53
CA ALA A 17 16.50 33.26 25.97
C ALA A 17 15.32 33.44 25.01
N ASN A 18 15.61 33.53 23.71
CA ASN A 18 14.60 33.35 22.69
C ASN A 18 14.15 31.88 22.76
N SER A 19 13.06 31.62 23.47
CA SER A 19 12.33 30.37 23.39
C SER A 19 11.78 30.24 21.97
N TYR A 20 12.53 29.60 21.08
CA TYR A 20 11.92 29.04 19.88
C TYR A 20 10.95 27.94 20.34
N SER A 21 9.72 28.30 20.50
CA SER A 21 8.63 27.34 20.51
C SER A 21 8.63 26.68 19.13
N ALA A 22 9.27 25.53 19.03
CA ALA A 22 9.00 24.60 17.95
C ALA A 22 7.53 24.23 18.11
N GLY A 23 6.69 24.97 17.43
CA GLY A 23 5.30 24.60 17.22
C GLY A 23 5.30 23.23 16.55
N THR A 24 5.25 22.17 17.34
CA THR A 24 4.69 20.92 16.89
C THR A 24 3.24 21.21 16.54
N SER A 25 3.02 21.68 15.32
CA SER A 25 1.74 21.56 14.69
C SER A 25 1.45 20.06 14.60
N SER A 26 0.92 19.50 15.68
CA SER A 26 0.07 18.32 15.60
C SER A 26 -1.15 18.75 14.80
N SER A 27 -0.94 18.90 13.48
CA SER A 27 -2.02 18.78 12.54
C SER A 27 -2.54 17.37 12.81
N SER A 28 -3.63 17.29 13.53
CA SER A 28 -4.55 16.16 13.52
C SER A 28 -4.99 16.02 12.07
N ASP A 29 -4.08 15.43 11.29
CA ASP A 29 -4.23 15.23 9.88
C ASP A 29 -5.28 14.14 9.72
N SER A 30 -6.53 14.57 9.52
CA SER A 30 -7.58 13.81 8.85
C SER A 30 -7.15 13.42 7.42
N ASN A 31 -5.88 13.53 7.10
CA ASN A 31 -5.24 13.22 5.84
C ASN A 31 -4.89 11.74 5.80
N SER A 32 -5.90 10.93 5.45
CA SER A 32 -5.68 9.51 5.17
C SER A 32 -4.47 9.35 4.24
N SER A 33 -3.54 8.45 4.59
CA SER A 33 -2.32 8.17 3.80
C SER A 33 -2.65 7.91 2.32
N ASP A 34 -1.69 8.12 1.42
CA ASP A 34 -1.87 7.81 -0.01
C ASP A 34 -2.31 6.35 -0.21
N TYR A 35 -1.80 5.43 0.59
CA TYR A 35 -2.26 4.04 0.62
C TYR A 35 -3.74 3.92 0.98
N SER A 36 -4.19 4.54 2.06
CA SER A 36 -5.59 4.48 2.49
C SER A 36 -6.54 5.10 1.47
N LYS A 37 -6.12 6.21 0.82
CA LYS A 37 -6.87 6.83 -0.28
C LYS A 37 -6.96 5.89 -1.48
N ALA A 38 -5.86 5.23 -1.84
CA ALA A 38 -5.82 4.27 -2.93
C ALA A 38 -6.76 3.10 -2.70
N VAL A 39 -6.75 2.51 -1.50
CA VAL A 39 -7.66 1.42 -1.12
C VAL A 39 -9.14 1.84 -1.27
N LYS A 40 -9.48 3.06 -0.89
CA LYS A 40 -10.84 3.60 -1.11
C LYS A 40 -11.19 3.66 -2.61
N PHE A 41 -10.25 4.09 -3.46
CA PHE A 41 -10.46 4.09 -4.92
C PHE A 41 -10.61 2.69 -5.49
N VAL A 42 -9.83 1.70 -5.02
CA VAL A 42 -9.98 0.30 -5.43
C VAL A 42 -11.36 -0.24 -5.04
N LYS A 43 -11.82 0.01 -3.81
CA LYS A 43 -13.17 -0.39 -3.37
C LYS A 43 -14.26 0.23 -4.25
N ALA A 44 -14.13 1.52 -4.59
CA ALA A 44 -15.07 2.20 -5.47
C ALA A 44 -15.03 1.65 -6.91
N ALA A 45 -13.83 1.29 -7.42
CA ALA A 45 -13.67 0.68 -8.72
C ALA A 45 -14.39 -0.68 -8.79
N LYS A 46 -14.16 -1.57 -7.81
CA LYS A 46 -14.85 -2.87 -7.70
C LYS A 46 -16.38 -2.71 -7.69
N LYS A 47 -16.90 -1.69 -7.01
CA LYS A 47 -18.34 -1.40 -7.04
C LYS A 47 -18.81 -1.04 -8.45
N TYR A 48 -18.09 -0.15 -9.15
CA TYR A 48 -18.42 0.20 -10.53
C TYR A 48 -18.35 -0.97 -11.49
N GLU A 49 -17.41 -1.90 -11.31
CA GLU A 49 -17.36 -3.14 -12.10
C GLU A 49 -18.59 -4.00 -11.87
N ASN A 50 -19.00 -4.22 -10.61
CA ASN A 50 -20.19 -4.96 -10.27
C ASN A 50 -21.48 -4.31 -10.86
N ASP A 51 -21.48 -2.99 -10.99
CA ASP A 51 -22.57 -2.21 -11.62
C ASP A 51 -22.47 -2.18 -13.16
N GLY A 52 -21.53 -2.89 -13.80
CA GLY A 52 -21.29 -2.88 -15.26
C GLY A 52 -20.71 -1.57 -15.81
N LYS A 53 -20.18 -0.69 -14.95
CA LYS A 53 -19.67 0.65 -15.32
C LYS A 53 -18.16 0.64 -15.51
N ALA A 54 -17.66 -0.11 -16.52
CA ALA A 54 -16.24 -0.35 -16.75
C ALA A 54 -15.41 0.93 -16.85
N ASP A 55 -15.84 1.94 -17.59
CA ASP A 55 -15.11 3.22 -17.72
C ASP A 55 -14.92 3.94 -16.38
N LYS A 56 -15.95 3.91 -15.52
CA LYS A 56 -15.87 4.50 -14.19
C LYS A 56 -14.92 3.70 -13.30
N ALA A 57 -14.94 2.38 -13.39
CA ALA A 57 -14.02 1.50 -12.69
C ALA A 57 -12.57 1.79 -13.10
N ASN A 58 -12.27 1.82 -14.38
CA ASN A 58 -10.93 2.11 -14.92
C ASN A 58 -10.40 3.47 -14.46
N LYS A 59 -11.24 4.52 -14.48
CA LYS A 59 -10.85 5.84 -13.95
C LYS A 59 -10.49 5.78 -12.47
N ARG A 60 -11.15 4.94 -11.67
CA ARG A 60 -10.82 4.76 -10.25
C ARG A 60 -9.55 3.93 -10.05
N TYR A 61 -9.35 2.87 -10.83
CA TYR A 61 -8.11 2.09 -10.79
C TYR A 61 -6.90 2.94 -11.16
N MET A 62 -6.97 3.79 -12.20
CA MET A 62 -5.88 4.72 -12.54
C MET A 62 -5.54 5.68 -11.38
N LYS A 63 -6.56 6.22 -10.68
CA LYS A 63 -6.34 7.06 -9.50
C LYS A 63 -5.68 6.28 -8.35
N ALA A 64 -6.14 5.04 -8.12
CA ALA A 64 -5.55 4.17 -7.11
C ALA A 64 -4.08 3.87 -7.43
N LEU A 65 -3.78 3.48 -8.68
CA LEU A 65 -2.42 3.16 -9.12
C LEU A 65 -1.46 4.33 -8.87
N LYS A 66 -1.84 5.55 -9.24
CA LYS A 66 -1.02 6.76 -9.01
C LYS A 66 -0.68 6.95 -7.53
N LEU A 67 -1.65 6.76 -6.64
CA LEU A 67 -1.45 6.89 -5.19
C LEU A 67 -0.63 5.74 -4.61
N LEU A 68 -0.82 4.51 -5.12
CA LEU A 68 -0.03 3.35 -4.69
C LEU A 68 1.44 3.48 -5.08
N ILE A 69 1.73 3.95 -6.29
CA ILE A 69 3.11 4.23 -6.73
C ILE A 69 3.75 5.27 -5.78
N LYS A 70 3.03 6.35 -5.46
CA LYS A 70 3.52 7.37 -4.53
C LYS A 70 3.73 6.80 -3.13
N SER A 71 2.80 5.98 -2.64
CA SER A 71 2.91 5.30 -1.35
C SER A 71 4.12 4.36 -1.31
N ASN A 72 4.31 3.55 -2.36
CA ASN A 72 5.44 2.63 -2.45
C ASN A 72 6.80 3.36 -2.53
N LYS A 73 6.84 4.52 -3.18
CA LYS A 73 8.04 5.36 -3.22
C LYS A 73 8.39 5.94 -1.84
N SER A 74 7.39 6.36 -1.07
CA SER A 74 7.59 6.95 0.26
C SER A 74 7.84 5.91 1.36
N LYS A 75 7.24 4.74 1.24
CA LYS A 75 7.38 3.61 2.18
C LYS A 75 7.50 2.30 1.39
N PRO A 76 8.70 1.99 0.88
CA PRO A 76 8.92 0.79 0.07
C PRO A 76 8.80 -0.50 0.90
N ASN A 77 8.80 -1.63 0.22
CA ASN A 77 8.84 -2.97 0.82
C ASN A 77 7.67 -3.24 1.78
N LYS A 78 6.45 -2.85 1.36
CA LYS A 78 5.21 -3.21 2.04
C LYS A 78 4.42 -4.17 1.15
N ALA A 79 4.30 -5.44 1.59
CA ALA A 79 3.60 -6.48 0.82
C ALA A 79 2.16 -6.08 0.47
N ASP A 80 1.42 -5.49 1.41
CA ASP A 80 0.09 -4.95 1.15
C ASP A 80 0.05 -3.90 0.01
N THR A 81 1.04 -2.99 -0.02
CA THR A 81 1.12 -1.97 -1.08
C THR A 81 1.40 -2.63 -2.43
N LEU A 82 2.31 -3.61 -2.45
CA LEU A 82 2.65 -4.38 -3.65
C LEU A 82 1.48 -5.24 -4.11
N ASN A 83 0.69 -5.81 -3.20
CA ASN A 83 -0.55 -6.50 -3.50
C ASN A 83 -1.54 -5.60 -4.25
N TYR A 84 -1.79 -4.40 -3.74
CA TYR A 84 -2.70 -3.45 -4.41
C TYR A 84 -2.11 -2.89 -5.71
N LEU A 85 -0.80 -2.71 -5.83
CA LEU A 85 -0.13 -2.37 -7.08
C LEU A 85 -0.34 -3.47 -8.12
N GLY A 86 -0.06 -4.72 -7.77
CA GLY A 86 -0.28 -5.87 -8.65
C GLY A 86 -1.74 -5.97 -9.10
N PHE A 87 -2.67 -5.90 -8.14
CA PHE A 87 -4.10 -5.92 -8.43
C PHE A 87 -4.52 -4.82 -9.40
N THR A 88 -4.14 -3.57 -9.10
CA THR A 88 -4.60 -2.40 -9.88
C THR A 88 -3.99 -2.38 -11.27
N THR A 89 -2.71 -2.74 -11.41
CA THR A 89 -1.98 -2.83 -12.68
C THR A 89 -2.61 -3.88 -13.58
N ARG A 90 -2.89 -5.07 -13.05
CA ARG A 90 -3.59 -6.15 -13.75
C ARG A 90 -5.01 -5.75 -14.18
N LYS A 91 -5.77 -5.06 -13.31
CA LYS A 91 -7.13 -4.57 -13.63
C LYS A 91 -7.13 -3.53 -14.77
N LEU A 92 -6.02 -2.87 -15.01
CA LEU A 92 -5.82 -1.96 -16.14
C LEU A 92 -5.27 -2.67 -17.40
N GLY A 93 -5.15 -4.00 -17.37
CA GLY A 93 -4.76 -4.82 -18.53
C GLY A 93 -3.27 -5.18 -18.60
N ASP A 94 -2.43 -4.66 -17.70
CA ASP A 94 -1.02 -4.99 -17.64
C ASP A 94 -0.78 -6.19 -16.70
N PHE A 95 -0.93 -7.41 -17.25
CA PHE A 95 -0.76 -8.65 -16.50
C PHE A 95 0.69 -8.88 -16.07
N GLU A 96 1.64 -8.57 -16.94
CA GLU A 96 3.07 -8.74 -16.66
C GLU A 96 3.55 -7.81 -15.54
N GLY A 97 3.18 -6.53 -15.62
CA GLY A 97 3.46 -5.57 -14.54
C GLY A 97 2.80 -5.95 -13.23
N GLY A 98 1.56 -6.46 -13.29
CA GLY A 98 0.84 -6.98 -12.13
C GLY A 98 1.57 -8.15 -11.46
N GLU A 99 2.03 -9.12 -12.24
CA GLU A 99 2.80 -10.26 -11.76
C GLU A 99 4.10 -9.83 -11.09
N LYS A 100 4.85 -8.90 -11.69
CA LYS A 100 6.10 -8.38 -11.09
C LYS A 100 5.87 -7.81 -9.69
N TYR A 101 4.80 -7.04 -9.48
CA TYR A 101 4.47 -6.52 -8.17
C TYR A 101 4.12 -7.62 -7.16
N TYR A 102 3.36 -8.64 -7.57
CA TYR A 102 3.04 -9.76 -6.70
C TYR A 102 4.27 -10.55 -6.29
N LEU A 103 5.18 -10.85 -7.24
CA LEU A 103 6.42 -11.54 -6.96
C LEU A 103 7.32 -10.75 -6.00
N GLN A 104 7.42 -9.43 -6.17
CA GLN A 104 8.11 -8.56 -5.21
C GLN A 104 7.48 -8.64 -3.82
N GLY A 105 6.16 -8.66 -3.73
CA GLY A 105 5.45 -8.80 -2.46
C GLY A 105 5.70 -10.14 -1.79
N LEU A 106 5.72 -11.24 -2.54
CA LEU A 106 6.02 -12.58 -2.02
C LEU A 106 7.49 -12.76 -1.64
N ALA A 107 8.41 -11.99 -2.21
CA ALA A 107 9.80 -11.96 -1.75
C ALA A 107 9.93 -11.36 -0.34
N ILE A 108 8.97 -10.55 0.09
CA ILE A 108 8.91 -9.95 1.43
C ILE A 108 8.08 -10.83 2.37
N GLU A 109 6.90 -11.22 1.94
CA GLU A 109 5.94 -12.05 2.69
C GLU A 109 5.49 -13.25 1.84
N PRO A 110 6.22 -14.38 1.85
CA PRO A 110 5.89 -15.55 1.01
C PRO A 110 4.47 -16.09 1.22
N ASN A 111 3.94 -15.96 2.44
CA ASN A 111 2.62 -16.47 2.82
C ASN A 111 1.53 -15.39 2.81
N HIS A 112 1.77 -14.23 2.18
CA HIS A 112 0.78 -13.16 2.10
C HIS A 112 -0.50 -13.64 1.38
N ILE A 113 -1.60 -13.78 2.12
CA ILE A 113 -2.84 -14.40 1.66
C ILE A 113 -3.37 -13.74 0.37
N GLY A 114 -3.55 -12.43 0.38
CA GLY A 114 -4.11 -11.72 -0.78
C GLY A 114 -3.23 -11.75 -2.02
N ILE A 115 -1.89 -11.80 -1.87
CA ILE A 115 -1.00 -11.92 -3.03
C ILE A 115 -1.08 -13.32 -3.62
N ASN A 116 -1.06 -14.37 -2.79
CA ASN A 116 -1.17 -15.75 -3.28
C ASN A 116 -2.52 -15.99 -3.98
N GLU A 117 -3.64 -15.45 -3.46
CA GLU A 117 -4.94 -15.49 -4.15
C GLU A 117 -4.85 -14.79 -5.52
N TYR A 118 -4.46 -13.53 -5.55
CA TYR A 118 -4.52 -12.73 -6.79
C TYR A 118 -3.48 -13.13 -7.83
N LEU A 119 -2.31 -13.60 -7.43
CA LEU A 119 -1.33 -14.16 -8.34
C LEU A 119 -1.82 -15.52 -8.90
N GLY A 120 -2.44 -16.35 -8.07
CA GLY A 120 -3.08 -17.58 -8.51
C GLY A 120 -4.17 -17.32 -9.55
N GLU A 121 -5.05 -16.34 -9.32
CA GLU A 121 -6.05 -15.91 -10.30
C GLU A 121 -5.42 -15.39 -11.61
N LEU A 122 -4.31 -14.65 -11.52
CA LEU A 122 -3.57 -14.18 -12.69
C LEU A 122 -3.03 -15.36 -13.49
N TYR A 123 -2.49 -16.37 -12.82
CA TYR A 123 -1.99 -17.59 -13.47
C TYR A 123 -3.10 -18.37 -14.18
N VAL A 124 -4.28 -18.47 -13.57
CA VAL A 124 -5.46 -19.05 -14.26
C VAL A 124 -5.82 -18.24 -15.50
N ALA A 125 -5.90 -16.91 -15.39
CA ALA A 125 -6.24 -16.03 -16.50
C ALA A 125 -5.22 -16.07 -17.66
N THR A 126 -3.99 -16.48 -17.38
CA THR A 126 -2.90 -16.63 -18.38
C THR A 126 -2.60 -18.09 -18.70
N ASN A 127 -3.53 -19.02 -18.39
CA ASN A 127 -3.43 -20.45 -18.66
C ASN A 127 -2.19 -21.14 -18.05
N ARG A 128 -1.74 -20.66 -16.91
CA ARG A 128 -0.60 -21.22 -16.13
C ARG A 128 -1.11 -21.95 -14.88
N ILE A 129 -1.90 -23.01 -15.10
CA ILE A 129 -2.67 -23.70 -14.06
C ILE A 129 -1.76 -24.33 -12.98
N ASP A 130 -0.61 -24.87 -13.36
CA ASP A 130 0.33 -25.47 -12.40
C ASP A 130 0.83 -24.44 -11.39
N LEU A 131 1.17 -23.24 -11.83
CA LEU A 131 1.57 -22.14 -10.96
C LEU A 131 0.41 -21.65 -10.07
N ALA A 132 -0.83 -21.69 -10.58
CA ALA A 132 -2.00 -21.37 -9.77
C ALA A 132 -2.19 -22.38 -8.63
N ASN A 133 -1.97 -23.70 -8.90
CA ASN A 133 -2.03 -24.75 -7.89
C ASN A 133 -0.93 -24.60 -6.82
N GLU A 134 0.26 -24.15 -7.20
CA GLU A 134 1.32 -23.83 -6.21
C GLU A 134 0.86 -22.72 -5.25
N ARG A 135 0.20 -21.68 -5.76
CA ARG A 135 -0.35 -20.61 -4.92
C ARG A 135 -1.47 -21.12 -4.03
N LEU A 136 -2.35 -21.98 -4.57
CA LEU A 136 -3.42 -22.60 -3.79
C LEU A 136 -2.87 -23.43 -2.61
N LYS A 137 -1.81 -24.21 -2.86
CA LYS A 137 -1.17 -25.01 -1.81
C LYS A 137 -0.65 -24.17 -0.63
N ILE A 138 -0.11 -22.98 -0.91
CA ILE A 138 0.35 -22.07 0.16
C ILE A 138 -0.85 -21.60 1.02
N LEU A 139 -2.04 -21.47 0.44
CA LEU A 139 -3.25 -21.04 1.13
C LEU A 139 -3.96 -22.16 1.92
N GLU A 140 -3.58 -23.43 1.80
CA GLU A 140 -4.29 -24.56 2.44
C GLU A 140 -4.43 -24.41 3.97
N SER A 141 -3.42 -23.82 4.61
CA SER A 141 -3.40 -23.68 6.08
C SER A 141 -4.11 -22.42 6.60
N CYS A 142 -4.54 -21.50 5.71
CA CYS A 142 -5.07 -20.21 6.18
C CYS A 142 -6.49 -20.27 6.72
N ASN A 143 -7.26 -21.32 6.43
CA ASN A 143 -8.70 -21.41 6.73
C ASN A 143 -9.46 -20.12 6.34
N CYS A 144 -9.21 -19.63 5.13
CA CYS A 144 -9.64 -18.32 4.65
C CYS A 144 -10.45 -18.42 3.34
N LYS A 145 -11.28 -17.42 3.09
CA LYS A 145 -12.11 -17.33 1.89
C LYS A 145 -11.30 -17.22 0.60
N GLU A 146 -10.06 -16.74 0.69
CA GLU A 146 -9.14 -16.60 -0.43
C GLU A 146 -8.74 -17.98 -0.99
N TYR A 147 -8.53 -18.98 -0.11
CA TYR A 147 -8.32 -20.38 -0.52
C TYR A 147 -9.53 -20.91 -1.30
N ASP A 148 -10.73 -20.79 -0.74
CA ASP A 148 -11.95 -21.29 -1.38
C ASP A 148 -12.22 -20.58 -2.70
N SER A 149 -11.94 -19.28 -2.75
CA SER A 149 -12.08 -18.46 -3.97
C SER A 149 -11.16 -18.96 -5.07
N LEU A 150 -9.87 -19.10 -4.80
CA LEU A 150 -8.88 -19.55 -5.78
C LEU A 150 -9.17 -20.99 -6.23
N LYS A 151 -9.50 -21.89 -5.30
CA LYS A 151 -9.89 -23.28 -5.61
C LYS A 151 -11.05 -23.35 -6.60
N GLN A 152 -12.11 -22.57 -6.39
CA GLN A 152 -13.25 -22.51 -7.28
C GLN A 152 -12.89 -21.92 -8.65
N ILE A 153 -11.99 -20.93 -8.70
CA ILE A 153 -11.53 -20.33 -9.96
C ILE A 153 -10.70 -21.33 -10.76
N ILE A 154 -9.79 -22.06 -10.13
CA ILE A 154 -9.00 -23.13 -10.77
C ILE A 154 -9.93 -24.24 -11.30
N ALA A 155 -10.94 -24.63 -10.55
CA ALA A 155 -11.93 -25.63 -10.95
C ALA A 155 -12.93 -25.12 -12.02
N GLY A 156 -12.88 -23.85 -12.42
CA GLY A 156 -13.80 -23.26 -13.40
C GLY A 156 -15.24 -23.06 -12.89
N THR A 157 -15.51 -23.32 -11.61
CA THR A 157 -16.87 -23.17 -11.02
C THR A 157 -17.17 -21.74 -10.59
N LYS A 158 -16.16 -20.89 -10.54
CA LYS A 158 -16.26 -19.46 -10.29
C LYS A 158 -15.47 -18.69 -11.35
N LYS A 159 -16.08 -17.68 -11.94
CA LYS A 159 -15.34 -16.78 -12.83
C LYS A 159 -14.35 -15.96 -12.04
N SER A 160 -13.12 -15.88 -12.53
CA SER A 160 -12.18 -14.87 -12.08
C SER A 160 -12.81 -13.49 -12.29
N LYS A 161 -12.52 -12.56 -11.40
CA LYS A 161 -13.02 -11.18 -11.52
C LYS A 161 -12.24 -10.35 -12.55
N TYR A 162 -11.71 -11.03 -13.57
CA TYR A 162 -10.87 -10.47 -14.63
C TYR A 162 -11.35 -10.92 -16.00
#